data_6cff134b0b5ad2518c330f0e39808e08
#
_entry.id   6cff134b0b5ad2518c330f0e39808e08
#
_cell.length_a   1.000
_cell.length_b   1.000
_cell.length_c   1.000
_cell.angle_alpha   90.00
_cell.angle_beta   90.00
_cell.angle_gamma   90.00
#
_symmetry.space_group_name_H-M   'P 1'
#
loop_
_entity.id
_entity.type
_entity.pdbx_description
1 polymer ?
#
loop_
_entity_poly.entity_id
_entity_poly.type
_entity_poly.pdbx_seq_one_letter_code
_entity_poly.pdbx_strand_id
1 'polypeptide(L)'
;MSALYQKSFLKLLDFTPAQIRLLLELSAKLKSDKKNGVEVQKLAGKNIALIFEKDSTRTRCSFEVAAYDQGARVTYLGPSGSQIGHKESIKDTARVLGRMYDGIQYRGFGQEIVETLAQFAGVPVWNGLTDEFHPTQLLADLLTMQEHLPGKAFNEMTLVYAGDARNNMGNSMLEAAALMGLDLRLVAPQSCWPAAELVAECQAMAKETGGRITLTEDIAAGVKGADFIYTDVWVSMGEAKEKWAERIALLRPYQVNSQMLVLTGNPNVKFLHCLPAFHDDQTTLGKQMAQEYGLKGGMEVTDEVFESAHSIVFDQAENRMHTIKAVMVATLSE
;
A
#
# COMPACT_ATOMS: atom_id res chain seq x y z
N MET A 1 -20.68 15.31 12.53
CA MET A 1 -19.91 14.04 12.56
C MET A 1 -19.41 13.73 11.15
N SER A 2 -18.15 13.34 11.03
CA SER A 2 -17.58 12.86 9.77
C SER A 2 -18.40 11.65 9.27
N ALA A 3 -18.63 11.55 7.94
CA ALA A 3 -19.28 10.37 7.35
C ALA A 3 -18.48 9.06 7.58
N LEU A 4 -17.27 9.17 8.12
CA LEU A 4 -16.34 8.07 8.42
C LEU A 4 -16.17 7.83 9.93
N TYR A 5 -16.82 8.62 10.79
CA TYR A 5 -16.70 8.47 12.24
C TYR A 5 -17.05 7.03 12.68
N GLN A 6 -16.20 6.43 13.49
CA GLN A 6 -16.29 5.03 13.96
C GLN A 6 -16.24 3.96 12.86
N LYS A 7 -15.90 4.30 11.61
CA LYS A 7 -15.74 3.32 10.54
C LYS A 7 -14.34 2.70 10.56
N SER A 8 -14.24 1.38 10.46
CA SER A 8 -12.96 0.67 10.25
C SER A 8 -12.46 0.88 8.83
N PHE A 9 -11.13 0.75 8.61
CA PHE A 9 -10.47 0.88 7.30
C PHE A 9 -9.74 -0.41 6.97
N LEU A 10 -10.45 -1.40 6.39
CA LEU A 10 -9.96 -2.76 6.20
C LEU A 10 -9.51 -3.03 4.78
N LYS A 11 -10.26 -2.56 3.78
CA LYS A 11 -9.94 -2.58 2.35
C LYS A 11 -10.61 -1.40 1.64
N LEU A 12 -10.16 -1.06 0.44
CA LEU A 12 -10.68 0.12 -0.25
C LEU A 12 -12.13 -0.06 -0.70
N LEU A 13 -12.53 -1.26 -1.12
CA LEU A 13 -13.92 -1.53 -1.54
C LEU A 13 -14.97 -1.39 -0.44
N ASP A 14 -14.56 -1.26 0.83
CA ASP A 14 -15.49 -0.91 1.92
C ASP A 14 -15.95 0.57 1.86
N PHE A 15 -15.38 1.35 0.94
CA PHE A 15 -15.61 2.78 0.81
C PHE A 15 -16.17 3.15 -0.56
N THR A 16 -16.92 4.24 -0.60
CA THR A 16 -17.35 4.85 -1.86
C THR A 16 -16.22 5.72 -2.45
N PRO A 17 -16.24 5.99 -3.78
CA PRO A 17 -15.29 6.93 -4.38
C PRO A 17 -15.25 8.30 -3.70
N ALA A 18 -16.40 8.80 -3.26
CA ALA A 18 -16.50 10.08 -2.53
C ALA A 18 -15.81 10.03 -1.16
N GLN A 19 -15.91 8.91 -0.45
CA GLN A 19 -15.22 8.73 0.83
C GLN A 19 -13.70 8.64 0.67
N ILE A 20 -13.22 7.97 -0.38
CA ILE A 20 -11.77 7.95 -0.68
C ILE A 20 -11.27 9.36 -1.04
N ARG A 21 -12.00 10.12 -1.88
CA ARG A 21 -11.65 11.51 -2.18
C ARG A 21 -11.61 12.39 -0.94
N LEU A 22 -12.56 12.24 -0.03
CA LEU A 22 -12.55 12.95 1.26
C LEU A 22 -11.29 12.64 2.08
N LEU A 23 -10.85 11.38 2.12
CA LEU A 23 -9.60 11.00 2.81
C LEU A 23 -8.38 11.60 2.13
N LEU A 24 -8.33 11.66 0.81
CA LEU A 24 -7.23 12.27 0.05
C LEU A 24 -7.17 13.80 0.28
N GLU A 25 -8.30 14.49 0.24
CA GLU A 25 -8.40 15.92 0.53
C GLU A 25 -7.96 16.23 1.96
N LEU A 26 -8.42 15.44 2.94
CA LEU A 26 -8.00 15.57 4.33
C LEU A 26 -6.50 15.30 4.50
N SER A 27 -5.96 14.32 3.79
CA SER A 27 -4.53 14.00 3.79
C SER A 27 -3.69 15.17 3.28
N ALA A 28 -4.07 15.75 2.13
CA ALA A 28 -3.40 16.89 1.55
C ALA A 28 -3.45 18.12 2.48
N LYS A 29 -4.60 18.35 3.11
CA LYS A 29 -4.78 19.44 4.10
C LYS A 29 -3.86 19.21 5.31
N LEU A 30 -3.88 18.06 5.95
CA LEU A 30 -3.06 17.74 7.13
C LEU A 30 -1.56 17.78 6.80
N LYS A 31 -1.15 17.34 5.60
CA LYS A 31 0.21 17.48 5.10
C LYS A 31 0.63 18.96 5.00
N SER A 32 -0.23 19.79 4.41
CA SER A 32 0.01 21.22 4.29
C SER A 32 0.06 21.91 5.67
N ASP A 33 -0.89 21.60 6.56
CA ASP A 33 -0.94 22.17 7.91
C ASP A 33 0.35 21.84 8.70
N LYS A 34 0.83 20.60 8.62
CA LYS A 34 2.10 20.17 9.24
C LYS A 34 3.29 20.94 8.67
N LYS A 35 3.40 21.03 7.34
CA LYS A 35 4.51 21.74 6.67
C LYS A 35 4.53 23.23 7.02
N ASN A 36 3.37 23.83 7.24
CA ASN A 36 3.23 25.26 7.61
C ASN A 36 3.26 25.50 9.13
N GLY A 37 3.37 24.46 9.96
CA GLY A 37 3.41 24.59 11.43
C GLY A 37 2.09 25.04 12.07
N VAL A 38 0.95 24.84 11.38
CA VAL A 38 -0.40 25.23 11.82
C VAL A 38 -1.32 24.04 12.12
N GLU A 39 -0.75 22.85 12.22
CA GLU A 39 -1.50 21.62 12.45
C GLU A 39 -2.19 21.63 13.82
N VAL A 40 -3.49 21.33 13.83
CA VAL A 40 -4.31 21.28 15.04
C VAL A 40 -4.52 19.82 15.46
N GLN A 41 -4.23 19.52 16.72
CA GLN A 41 -4.41 18.19 17.30
C GLN A 41 -5.90 17.83 17.43
N LYS A 42 -6.37 16.83 16.70
CA LYS A 42 -7.75 16.35 16.70
C LYS A 42 -7.95 15.07 17.54
N LEU A 43 -6.86 14.43 17.93
CA LEU A 43 -6.89 13.15 18.66
C LEU A 43 -6.28 13.28 20.06
N ALA A 44 -6.26 14.48 20.63
CA ALA A 44 -5.75 14.69 21.99
C ALA A 44 -6.46 13.81 23.00
N GLY A 45 -5.68 13.06 23.80
CA GLY A 45 -6.19 12.13 24.79
C GLY A 45 -6.59 10.74 24.29
N LYS A 46 -6.59 10.50 22.96
CA LYS A 46 -6.85 9.18 22.39
C LYS A 46 -5.68 8.22 22.58
N ASN A 47 -5.98 6.94 22.76
CA ASN A 47 -5.02 5.86 22.88
C ASN A 47 -5.22 4.86 21.76
N ILE A 48 -4.13 4.46 21.09
CA ILE A 48 -4.17 3.61 19.90
C ILE A 48 -3.28 2.37 20.13
N ALA A 49 -3.81 1.18 19.87
CA ALA A 49 -3.03 -0.05 19.85
C ALA A 49 -2.47 -0.31 18.46
N LEU A 50 -1.19 -0.59 18.35
CA LEU A 50 -0.52 -1.00 17.12
C LEU A 50 -0.11 -2.46 17.20
N ILE A 51 -0.86 -3.35 16.57
CA ILE A 51 -0.63 -4.80 16.56
C ILE A 51 0.20 -5.17 15.33
N PHE A 52 1.35 -5.80 15.54
CA PHE A 52 2.23 -6.27 14.48
C PHE A 52 2.56 -7.74 14.68
N GLU A 53 2.05 -8.60 13.82
CA GLU A 53 2.50 -9.99 13.66
C GLU A 53 3.60 -10.12 12.58
N LYS A 54 3.70 -9.12 11.70
CA LYS A 54 4.79 -8.92 10.72
C LYS A 54 5.43 -7.56 10.95
N ASP A 55 6.74 -7.53 11.16
CA ASP A 55 7.48 -6.29 11.37
C ASP A 55 7.40 -5.34 10.18
N SER A 56 7.42 -4.04 10.49
CA SER A 56 7.50 -2.99 9.47
C SER A 56 7.95 -1.66 10.08
N THR A 57 9.09 -1.18 9.64
CA THR A 57 9.58 0.15 10.02
C THR A 57 8.63 1.26 9.56
N ARG A 58 8.28 1.28 8.25
CA ARG A 58 7.46 2.35 7.66
C ARG A 58 6.05 2.42 8.23
N THR A 59 5.35 1.29 8.30
CA THR A 59 3.98 1.27 8.85
C THR A 59 3.96 1.70 10.31
N ARG A 60 4.91 1.19 11.12
CA ARG A 60 5.03 1.57 12.53
C ARG A 60 5.28 3.07 12.67
N CYS A 61 6.34 3.59 12.05
CA CYS A 61 6.69 5.00 12.12
C CYS A 61 5.57 5.91 11.61
N SER A 62 4.87 5.52 10.53
CA SER A 62 3.76 6.30 9.99
C SER A 62 2.61 6.42 10.99
N PHE A 63 2.19 5.32 11.63
CA PHE A 63 1.13 5.36 12.65
C PHE A 63 1.58 6.11 13.91
N GLU A 64 2.79 5.85 14.41
CA GLU A 64 3.30 6.51 15.62
C GLU A 64 3.42 8.03 15.42
N VAL A 65 4.08 8.47 14.35
CA VAL A 65 4.27 9.91 14.10
C VAL A 65 2.93 10.60 13.81
N ALA A 66 2.06 9.97 13.01
CA ALA A 66 0.73 10.52 12.73
C ALA A 66 -0.12 10.66 14.01
N ALA A 67 -0.07 9.68 14.91
CA ALA A 67 -0.75 9.73 16.20
C ALA A 67 -0.19 10.84 17.10
N TYR A 68 1.13 10.95 17.21
CA TYR A 68 1.80 11.98 18.03
C TYR A 68 1.54 13.39 17.52
N ASP A 69 1.58 13.61 16.21
CA ASP A 69 1.23 14.89 15.59
C ASP A 69 -0.19 15.32 15.97
N GLN A 70 -1.11 14.39 16.10
CA GLN A 70 -2.51 14.64 16.45
C GLN A 70 -2.82 14.59 17.95
N GLY A 71 -1.80 14.41 18.82
CA GLY A 71 -1.94 14.40 20.27
C GLY A 71 -2.42 13.07 20.88
N ALA A 72 -2.46 12.00 20.09
CA ALA A 72 -2.76 10.66 20.55
C ALA A 72 -1.52 9.97 21.13
N ARG A 73 -1.75 8.88 21.86
CA ARG A 73 -0.71 8.00 22.42
C ARG A 73 -0.82 6.64 21.74
N VAL A 74 0.30 5.95 21.62
CA VAL A 74 0.34 4.60 21.02
C VAL A 74 0.95 3.58 21.97
N THR A 75 0.47 2.34 21.86
CA THR A 75 1.09 1.16 22.44
C THR A 75 1.44 0.21 21.30
N TYR A 76 2.71 -0.12 21.16
CA TYR A 76 3.20 -1.08 20.20
C TYR A 76 3.15 -2.50 20.78
N LEU A 77 2.46 -3.40 20.09
CA LEU A 77 2.36 -4.82 20.40
C LEU A 77 3.01 -5.60 19.24
N GLY A 78 4.30 -5.90 19.40
CA GLY A 78 5.10 -6.60 18.40
C GLY A 78 4.94 -8.13 18.44
N PRO A 79 5.56 -8.85 17.49
CA PRO A 79 5.40 -10.31 17.37
C PRO A 79 5.85 -11.10 18.60
N SER A 80 6.83 -10.61 19.34
CA SER A 80 7.39 -11.29 20.52
C SER A 80 6.76 -10.89 21.85
N GLY A 81 5.87 -9.90 21.87
CA GLY A 81 5.35 -9.29 23.11
C GLY A 81 3.86 -9.53 23.36
N SER A 82 3.15 -10.23 22.47
CA SER A 82 1.71 -10.47 22.60
C SER A 82 1.37 -11.96 22.67
N GLN A 83 0.21 -12.27 23.25
CA GLN A 83 -0.35 -13.64 23.28
C GLN A 83 -1.42 -13.85 22.21
N ILE A 84 -1.56 -12.88 21.29
CA ILE A 84 -2.56 -12.85 20.23
C ILE A 84 -2.41 -14.07 19.33
N GLY A 85 -3.49 -14.84 19.16
CA GLY A 85 -3.50 -16.05 18.34
C GLY A 85 -2.79 -17.27 18.94
N HIS A 86 -2.13 -17.13 20.11
CA HIS A 86 -1.45 -18.25 20.77
C HIS A 86 -2.24 -18.78 21.97
N LYS A 87 -2.41 -17.98 23.01
CA LYS A 87 -3.17 -18.35 24.21
C LYS A 87 -4.50 -17.62 24.31
N GLU A 88 -4.70 -16.59 23.52
CA GLU A 88 -5.92 -15.79 23.49
C GLU A 88 -6.47 -15.75 22.06
N SER A 89 -7.79 -15.93 21.93
CA SER A 89 -8.43 -15.83 20.62
C SER A 89 -8.41 -14.39 20.10
N ILE A 90 -8.37 -14.21 18.77
CA ILE A 90 -8.48 -12.89 18.14
C ILE A 90 -9.73 -12.14 18.61
N LYS A 91 -10.83 -12.85 18.77
CA LYS A 91 -12.10 -12.30 19.26
C LYS A 91 -12.02 -11.76 20.69
N ASP A 92 -11.35 -12.46 21.57
CA ASP A 92 -11.20 -12.02 22.97
C ASP A 92 -10.19 -10.88 23.08
N THR A 93 -9.08 -10.97 22.33
CA THR A 93 -8.13 -9.86 22.19
C THR A 93 -8.84 -8.59 21.71
N ALA A 94 -9.70 -8.69 20.67
CA ALA A 94 -10.47 -7.56 20.17
C ALA A 94 -11.34 -6.91 21.25
N ARG A 95 -12.06 -7.73 22.02
CA ARG A 95 -12.92 -7.25 23.12
C ARG A 95 -12.16 -6.58 24.24
N VAL A 96 -10.99 -7.11 24.60
CA VAL A 96 -10.12 -6.54 25.63
C VAL A 96 -9.55 -5.21 25.16
N LEU A 97 -8.91 -5.18 24.00
CA LEU A 97 -8.28 -3.98 23.47
C LEU A 97 -9.29 -2.87 23.16
N GLY A 98 -10.46 -3.22 22.64
CA GLY A 98 -11.53 -2.25 22.35
C GLY A 98 -12.12 -1.58 23.59
N ARG A 99 -11.87 -2.11 24.82
CA ARG A 99 -12.22 -1.45 26.09
C ARG A 99 -11.11 -0.58 26.66
N MET A 100 -9.89 -0.68 26.11
CA MET A 100 -8.71 0.06 26.60
C MET A 100 -8.30 1.16 25.62
N TYR A 101 -8.53 0.94 24.32
CA TYR A 101 -8.06 1.81 23.25
C TYR A 101 -9.22 2.42 22.47
N ASP A 102 -9.00 3.58 21.86
CA ASP A 102 -9.95 4.28 21.01
C ASP A 102 -9.89 3.80 19.55
N GLY A 103 -8.79 3.15 19.15
CA GLY A 103 -8.60 2.57 17.83
C GLY A 103 -7.48 1.54 17.82
N ILE A 104 -7.52 0.62 16.85
CA ILE A 104 -6.59 -0.50 16.74
C ILE A 104 -6.06 -0.57 15.31
N GLN A 105 -4.75 -0.59 15.15
CA GLN A 105 -4.10 -0.93 13.89
C GLN A 105 -3.64 -2.40 13.96
N TYR A 106 -3.83 -3.11 12.86
CA TYR A 106 -3.33 -4.47 12.69
C TYR A 106 -2.47 -4.58 11.44
N ARG A 107 -1.32 -5.25 11.56
CA ARG A 107 -0.48 -5.68 10.45
C ARG A 107 -0.05 -7.12 10.67
N GLY A 108 -0.43 -8.02 9.78
CA GLY A 108 -0.14 -9.45 9.98
C GLY A 108 -0.44 -10.29 8.74
N PHE A 109 -1.16 -11.37 8.98
CA PHE A 109 -1.43 -12.42 8.01
C PHE A 109 -2.81 -12.25 7.36
N GLY A 110 -3.73 -13.21 7.56
CA GLY A 110 -5.00 -13.27 6.87
C GLY A 110 -5.94 -12.08 7.11
N GLN A 111 -6.70 -11.73 6.09
CA GLN A 111 -7.70 -10.65 6.14
C GLN A 111 -8.79 -10.94 7.17
N GLU A 112 -9.16 -12.20 7.37
CA GLU A 112 -10.14 -12.65 8.38
C GLU A 112 -9.75 -12.25 9.80
N ILE A 113 -8.46 -12.09 10.09
CA ILE A 113 -7.98 -11.66 11.41
C ILE A 113 -8.35 -10.21 11.67
N VAL A 114 -8.05 -9.31 10.72
CA VAL A 114 -8.36 -7.88 10.88
C VAL A 114 -9.87 -7.63 10.82
N GLU A 115 -10.62 -8.42 10.05
CA GLU A 115 -12.09 -8.37 10.01
C GLU A 115 -12.70 -8.83 11.34
N THR A 116 -12.16 -9.90 11.94
CA THR A 116 -12.56 -10.35 13.28
C THR A 116 -12.28 -9.29 14.35
N LEU A 117 -11.08 -8.64 14.29
CA LEU A 117 -10.78 -7.51 15.17
C LEU A 117 -11.82 -6.41 15.02
N ALA A 118 -12.14 -6.00 13.79
CA ALA A 118 -13.12 -4.94 13.52
C ALA A 118 -14.53 -5.30 14.00
N GLN A 119 -14.94 -6.55 13.85
CA GLN A 119 -16.26 -7.03 14.26
C GLN A 119 -16.46 -6.99 15.79
N PHE A 120 -15.40 -7.25 16.57
CA PHE A 120 -15.55 -7.46 18.01
C PHE A 120 -14.90 -6.38 18.90
N ALA A 121 -14.10 -5.48 18.35
CA ALA A 121 -13.43 -4.45 19.14
C ALA A 121 -14.37 -3.35 19.64
N GLY A 122 -15.41 -2.99 18.88
CA GLY A 122 -16.29 -1.87 19.19
C GLY A 122 -15.63 -0.49 19.03
N VAL A 123 -14.45 -0.44 18.43
CA VAL A 123 -13.71 0.77 18.06
C VAL A 123 -13.18 0.59 16.63
N PRO A 124 -12.82 1.68 15.91
CA PRO A 124 -12.24 1.57 14.56
C PRO A 124 -10.99 0.70 14.54
N VAL A 125 -10.92 -0.16 13.52
CA VAL A 125 -9.74 -1.00 13.23
C VAL A 125 -9.21 -0.60 11.85
N TRP A 126 -7.86 -0.47 11.75
CA TRP A 126 -7.19 -0.08 10.50
C TRP A 126 -6.23 -1.17 10.05
N ASN A 127 -6.39 -1.59 8.81
CA ASN A 127 -5.53 -2.57 8.17
C ASN A 127 -4.21 -1.91 7.72
N GLY A 128 -3.14 -2.15 8.46
CA GLY A 128 -1.78 -1.73 8.11
C GLY A 128 -1.12 -2.59 7.04
N LEU A 129 -1.54 -3.84 6.88
CA LEU A 129 -1.28 -4.83 5.81
C LEU A 129 -1.81 -6.19 6.26
N THR A 130 -2.46 -6.90 5.34
CA THR A 130 -2.68 -8.35 5.37
C THR A 130 -2.05 -9.01 4.15
N ASP A 131 -2.15 -10.34 4.04
CA ASP A 131 -1.70 -11.07 2.85
C ASP A 131 -2.54 -10.72 1.62
N GLU A 132 -3.81 -10.34 1.83
CA GLU A 132 -4.77 -10.04 0.78
C GLU A 132 -4.80 -8.56 0.38
N PHE A 133 -4.65 -7.62 1.36
CA PHE A 133 -4.83 -6.18 1.09
C PHE A 133 -3.84 -5.29 1.85
N HIS A 134 -3.52 -4.14 1.23
CA HIS A 134 -2.72 -3.07 1.82
C HIS A 134 -3.34 -1.68 1.56
N PRO A 135 -4.55 -1.38 2.09
CA PRO A 135 -5.31 -0.19 1.74
C PRO A 135 -4.60 1.12 2.12
N THR A 136 -3.85 1.13 3.22
CA THR A 136 -3.09 2.33 3.64
C THR A 136 -1.96 2.68 2.69
N GLN A 137 -1.40 1.71 1.95
CA GLN A 137 -0.42 1.97 0.90
C GLN A 137 -1.09 2.65 -0.28
N LEU A 138 -2.18 2.06 -0.78
CA LEU A 138 -2.85 2.61 -1.96
C LEU A 138 -3.42 4.00 -1.74
N LEU A 139 -3.86 4.32 -0.52
CA LEU A 139 -4.29 5.68 -0.23
C LEU A 139 -3.12 6.69 -0.36
N ALA A 140 -1.92 6.28 0.08
CA ALA A 140 -0.71 7.10 -0.08
C ALA A 140 -0.28 7.18 -1.56
N ASP A 141 -0.39 6.10 -2.31
CA ASP A 141 -0.07 6.05 -3.72
C ASP A 141 -0.98 7.00 -4.52
N LEU A 142 -2.29 6.99 -4.26
CA LEU A 142 -3.25 7.90 -4.88
C LEU A 142 -2.92 9.37 -4.57
N LEU A 143 -2.59 9.70 -3.32
CA LEU A 143 -2.16 11.05 -2.96
C LEU A 143 -0.89 11.46 -3.72
N THR A 144 0.09 10.57 -3.78
CA THR A 144 1.36 10.81 -4.49
C THR A 144 1.12 11.03 -5.99
N MET A 145 0.26 10.23 -6.60
CA MET A 145 -0.11 10.40 -8.01
C MET A 145 -0.75 11.77 -8.28
N GLN A 146 -1.65 12.24 -7.40
CA GLN A 146 -2.26 13.57 -7.51
C GLN A 146 -1.22 14.69 -7.37
N GLU A 147 -0.26 14.54 -6.45
CA GLU A 147 0.78 15.55 -6.23
C GLU A 147 1.74 15.67 -7.41
N HIS A 148 2.03 14.57 -8.10
CA HIS A 148 2.95 14.55 -9.24
C HIS A 148 2.28 14.80 -10.60
N LEU A 149 0.95 14.73 -10.67
CA LEU A 149 0.16 15.11 -11.86
C LEU A 149 -1.00 16.03 -11.46
N PRO A 150 -0.68 17.25 -10.96
CA PRO A 150 -1.69 18.17 -10.51
C PRO A 150 -2.64 18.57 -11.65
N GLY A 151 -3.94 18.48 -11.37
CA GLY A 151 -4.99 18.81 -12.34
C GLY A 151 -5.39 17.68 -13.29
N LYS A 152 -4.68 16.55 -13.31
CA LYS A 152 -5.08 15.35 -14.05
C LYS A 152 -6.04 14.52 -13.19
N ALA A 153 -7.22 14.20 -13.71
CA ALA A 153 -8.19 13.37 -13.01
C ALA A 153 -7.73 11.90 -12.99
N PHE A 154 -8.13 11.13 -11.98
CA PHE A 154 -7.72 9.72 -11.87
C PHE A 154 -8.10 8.88 -13.10
N ASN A 155 -9.27 9.12 -13.68
CA ASN A 155 -9.71 8.42 -14.90
C ASN A 155 -8.95 8.79 -16.17
N GLU A 156 -8.04 9.76 -16.08
CA GLU A 156 -7.10 10.12 -17.14
C GLU A 156 -5.70 9.57 -16.90
N MET A 157 -5.43 9.04 -15.67
CA MET A 157 -4.13 8.51 -15.28
C MET A 157 -3.98 7.04 -15.63
N THR A 158 -2.82 6.68 -16.16
CA THR A 158 -2.45 5.29 -16.45
C THR A 158 -1.42 4.81 -15.43
N LEU A 159 -1.79 3.81 -14.63
CA LEU A 159 -0.93 3.11 -13.68
C LEU A 159 -0.60 1.71 -14.20
N VAL A 160 0.68 1.42 -14.33
CA VAL A 160 1.18 0.07 -14.66
C VAL A 160 1.78 -0.57 -13.43
N TYR A 161 1.37 -1.79 -13.12
CA TYR A 161 2.07 -2.65 -12.16
C TYR A 161 2.82 -3.74 -12.91
N ALA A 162 4.14 -3.82 -12.73
CA ALA A 162 5.01 -4.80 -13.37
C ALA A 162 5.55 -5.80 -12.35
N GLY A 163 5.31 -7.10 -12.53
CA GLY A 163 5.79 -8.15 -11.64
C GLY A 163 4.72 -9.09 -11.10
N ASP A 164 4.88 -9.62 -9.89
CA ASP A 164 3.90 -10.54 -9.27
C ASP A 164 2.69 -9.77 -8.72
N ALA A 165 1.57 -9.85 -9.39
CA ALA A 165 0.33 -9.16 -9.01
C ALA A 165 -0.63 -9.99 -8.14
N ARG A 166 -0.24 -11.21 -7.71
CA ARG A 166 -1.06 -12.08 -6.86
C ARG A 166 -1.07 -11.68 -5.38
N ASN A 167 -0.31 -10.68 -5.02
CA ASN A 167 -0.11 -10.23 -3.64
C ASN A 167 -1.11 -9.14 -3.25
N ASN A 168 -1.00 -8.68 -1.99
CA ASN A 168 -1.84 -7.62 -1.46
C ASN A 168 -1.76 -6.30 -2.25
N MET A 169 -0.61 -6.00 -2.89
CA MET A 169 -0.47 -4.79 -3.70
C MET A 169 -1.27 -4.90 -5.00
N GLY A 170 -1.18 -6.02 -5.71
CA GLY A 170 -1.98 -6.27 -6.91
C GLY A 170 -3.49 -6.21 -6.62
N ASN A 171 -3.93 -6.87 -5.56
CA ASN A 171 -5.32 -6.85 -5.13
C ASN A 171 -5.80 -5.44 -4.77
N SER A 172 -5.02 -4.71 -3.97
CA SER A 172 -5.39 -3.36 -3.56
C SER A 172 -5.36 -2.34 -4.72
N MET A 173 -4.49 -2.56 -5.72
CA MET A 173 -4.50 -1.74 -6.95
C MET A 173 -5.75 -1.96 -7.79
N LEU A 174 -6.24 -3.20 -7.87
CA LEU A 174 -7.53 -3.50 -8.52
C LEU A 174 -8.65 -2.71 -7.85
N GLU A 175 -8.73 -2.72 -6.51
CA GLU A 175 -9.71 -1.96 -5.75
C GLU A 175 -9.59 -0.44 -5.98
N ALA A 176 -8.36 0.09 -5.93
CA ALA A 176 -8.11 1.52 -6.17
C ALA A 176 -8.51 1.95 -7.57
N ALA A 177 -8.17 1.15 -8.60
CA ALA A 177 -8.54 1.43 -9.98
C ALA A 177 -10.05 1.38 -10.20
N ALA A 178 -10.72 0.39 -9.60
CA ALA A 178 -12.17 0.25 -9.67
C ALA A 178 -12.89 1.45 -9.05
N LEU A 179 -12.44 1.92 -7.88
CA LEU A 179 -13.06 3.04 -7.17
C LEU A 179 -12.77 4.40 -7.80
N MET A 180 -11.51 4.63 -8.22
CA MET A 180 -11.07 5.95 -8.66
C MET A 180 -11.13 6.14 -10.17
N GLY A 181 -11.42 5.07 -10.92
CA GLY A 181 -11.54 5.12 -12.37
C GLY A 181 -10.20 5.12 -13.12
N LEU A 182 -9.11 4.58 -12.53
CA LEU A 182 -7.79 4.53 -13.18
C LEU A 182 -7.78 3.59 -14.39
N ASP A 183 -6.90 3.88 -15.37
CA ASP A 183 -6.42 2.88 -16.34
C ASP A 183 -5.30 2.07 -15.68
N LEU A 184 -5.66 0.95 -15.05
CA LEU A 184 -4.71 0.02 -14.43
C LEU A 184 -4.34 -1.07 -15.41
N ARG A 185 -3.04 -1.32 -15.55
CA ARG A 185 -2.50 -2.42 -16.34
C ARG A 185 -1.58 -3.28 -15.49
N LEU A 186 -1.97 -4.54 -15.29
CA LEU A 186 -1.15 -5.54 -14.61
C LEU A 186 -0.31 -6.25 -15.68
N VAL A 187 0.98 -5.91 -15.73
CA VAL A 187 1.96 -6.44 -16.68
C VAL A 187 2.75 -7.53 -15.98
N ALA A 188 2.32 -8.78 -16.18
CA ALA A 188 2.81 -9.92 -15.42
C ALA A 188 2.59 -11.23 -16.18
N PRO A 189 3.37 -12.30 -15.90
CA PRO A 189 3.02 -13.63 -16.37
C PRO A 189 1.62 -14.01 -15.92
N GLN A 190 0.87 -14.73 -16.75
CA GLN A 190 -0.51 -15.14 -16.42
C GLN A 190 -0.60 -15.89 -15.06
N SER A 191 0.43 -16.67 -14.74
CA SER A 191 0.53 -17.35 -13.44
C SER A 191 0.71 -16.42 -12.23
N CYS A 192 0.96 -15.14 -12.48
CA CYS A 192 1.12 -14.07 -11.47
C CYS A 192 -0.03 -13.07 -11.48
N TRP A 193 -1.16 -13.37 -12.10
CA TRP A 193 -2.36 -12.55 -12.05
C TRP A 193 -3.15 -12.78 -10.76
N PRO A 194 -3.88 -11.78 -10.26
CA PRO A 194 -4.79 -11.92 -9.13
C PRO A 194 -5.91 -12.94 -9.39
N ALA A 195 -6.66 -13.29 -8.34
CA ALA A 195 -7.82 -14.18 -8.46
C ALA A 195 -8.84 -13.63 -9.46
N ALA A 196 -9.35 -14.50 -10.35
CA ALA A 196 -10.23 -14.11 -11.44
C ALA A 196 -11.53 -13.45 -10.97
N GLU A 197 -12.04 -13.88 -9.82
CA GLU A 197 -13.25 -13.34 -9.20
C GLU A 197 -13.06 -11.87 -8.80
N LEU A 198 -11.94 -11.54 -8.14
CA LEU A 198 -11.61 -10.17 -7.75
C LEU A 198 -11.38 -9.28 -8.99
N VAL A 199 -10.70 -9.82 -10.00
CA VAL A 199 -10.49 -9.10 -11.27
C VAL A 199 -11.82 -8.77 -11.93
N ALA A 200 -12.75 -9.73 -12.02
CA ALA A 200 -14.06 -9.54 -12.64
C ALA A 200 -14.92 -8.51 -11.88
N GLU A 201 -14.92 -8.57 -10.54
CA GLU A 201 -15.62 -7.62 -9.68
C GLU A 201 -15.08 -6.19 -9.90
N CYS A 202 -13.76 -6.02 -9.83
CA CYS A 202 -13.12 -4.72 -10.03
C CYS A 202 -13.29 -4.19 -11.46
N GLN A 203 -13.24 -5.06 -12.49
CA GLN A 203 -13.50 -4.65 -13.87
C GLN A 203 -14.95 -4.18 -14.10
N ALA A 204 -15.91 -4.81 -13.44
CA ALA A 204 -17.31 -4.38 -13.49
C ALA A 204 -17.49 -2.98 -12.89
N MET A 205 -16.94 -2.75 -11.70
CA MET A 205 -16.99 -1.46 -11.01
C MET A 205 -16.21 -0.37 -11.77
N ALA A 206 -15.04 -0.69 -12.33
CA ALA A 206 -14.23 0.26 -13.09
C ALA A 206 -14.98 0.86 -14.28
N LYS A 207 -15.86 0.08 -14.93
CA LYS A 207 -16.72 0.59 -16.04
C LYS A 207 -17.66 1.70 -15.57
N GLU A 208 -18.17 1.61 -14.34
CA GLU A 208 -19.08 2.61 -13.77
C GLU A 208 -18.34 3.90 -13.37
N THR A 209 -17.09 3.79 -12.96
CA THR A 209 -16.25 4.92 -12.54
C THR A 209 -15.45 5.55 -13.69
N GLY A 210 -15.53 4.97 -14.89
CA GLY A 210 -14.79 5.43 -16.08
C GLY A 210 -13.36 4.89 -16.18
N GLY A 211 -13.01 3.89 -15.36
CA GLY A 211 -11.70 3.24 -15.35
C GLY A 211 -11.62 2.04 -16.29
N ARG A 212 -10.42 1.50 -16.39
CA ARG A 212 -10.13 0.29 -17.14
C ARG A 212 -9.10 -0.56 -16.41
N ILE A 213 -9.30 -1.88 -16.38
CA ILE A 213 -8.36 -2.84 -15.81
C ILE A 213 -7.98 -3.84 -16.90
N THR A 214 -6.68 -3.90 -17.22
CA THR A 214 -6.11 -4.78 -18.23
C THR A 214 -5.05 -5.67 -17.61
N LEU A 215 -5.07 -6.96 -17.94
CA LEU A 215 -4.02 -7.91 -17.60
C LEU A 215 -3.31 -8.34 -18.89
N THR A 216 -1.99 -8.33 -18.91
CA THR A 216 -1.21 -8.67 -20.11
C THR A 216 0.17 -9.19 -19.77
N GLU A 217 0.66 -10.10 -20.60
CA GLU A 217 2.07 -10.53 -20.58
C GLU A 217 2.94 -9.71 -21.54
N ASP A 218 2.33 -8.94 -22.46
CA ASP A 218 3.03 -8.06 -23.42
C ASP A 218 3.47 -6.78 -22.71
N ILE A 219 4.77 -6.71 -22.39
CA ILE A 219 5.38 -5.59 -21.69
C ILE A 219 5.26 -4.31 -22.51
N ALA A 220 5.59 -4.35 -23.81
CA ALA A 220 5.63 -3.15 -24.65
C ALA A 220 4.23 -2.52 -24.82
N ALA A 221 3.22 -3.35 -25.04
CA ALA A 221 1.84 -2.88 -25.12
C ALA A 221 1.32 -2.41 -23.75
N GLY A 222 1.67 -3.12 -22.68
CA GLY A 222 1.20 -2.83 -21.33
C GLY A 222 1.72 -1.51 -20.77
N VAL A 223 2.99 -1.17 -21.00
CA VAL A 223 3.59 0.06 -20.46
C VAL A 223 3.38 1.30 -21.33
N LYS A 224 2.91 1.14 -22.58
CA LYS A 224 2.78 2.25 -23.52
C LYS A 224 1.88 3.36 -22.99
N GLY A 225 2.40 4.58 -22.96
CA GLY A 225 1.68 5.77 -22.46
C GLY A 225 1.46 5.82 -20.97
N ALA A 226 2.14 4.98 -20.18
CA ALA A 226 2.02 4.98 -18.72
C ALA A 226 2.43 6.33 -18.13
N ASP A 227 1.66 6.80 -17.14
CA ASP A 227 2.03 7.93 -16.28
C ASP A 227 2.90 7.44 -15.11
N PHE A 228 2.57 6.25 -14.59
CA PHE A 228 3.23 5.64 -13.45
C PHE A 228 3.55 4.17 -13.74
N ILE A 229 4.76 3.75 -13.35
CA ILE A 229 5.15 2.34 -13.28
C ILE A 229 5.40 2.00 -11.81
N TYR A 230 4.78 0.94 -11.36
CA TYR A 230 4.88 0.41 -10.00
C TYR A 230 5.44 -1.01 -10.05
N THR A 231 6.28 -1.36 -9.09
CA THR A 231 6.66 -2.75 -8.82
C THR A 231 6.76 -3.00 -7.32
N ASP A 232 6.82 -4.25 -6.93
CA ASP A 232 7.06 -4.70 -5.56
C ASP A 232 8.04 -5.87 -5.59
N VAL A 233 8.55 -6.25 -4.42
CA VAL A 233 9.48 -7.38 -4.29
C VAL A 233 8.91 -8.65 -4.93
N TRP A 234 9.76 -9.37 -5.66
CA TRP A 234 9.33 -10.63 -6.30
C TRP A 234 9.22 -11.78 -5.32
N VAL A 235 9.93 -11.68 -4.20
CA VAL A 235 9.96 -12.73 -3.18
C VAL A 235 9.86 -12.08 -1.80
N SER A 236 8.90 -12.54 -1.00
CA SER A 236 8.73 -12.06 0.37
C SER A 236 9.80 -12.65 1.28
N MET A 237 10.25 -11.85 2.27
CA MET A 237 11.15 -12.34 3.30
C MET A 237 10.51 -13.50 4.05
N GLY A 238 11.24 -14.63 4.14
CA GLY A 238 10.76 -15.87 4.80
C GLY A 238 10.28 -16.95 3.84
N GLU A 239 10.20 -16.69 2.53
CA GLU A 239 9.95 -17.76 1.54
C GLU A 239 11.17 -18.68 1.38
N ALA A 240 10.91 -19.97 1.09
CA ALA A 240 11.98 -20.96 0.91
C ALA A 240 12.87 -20.62 -0.29
N LYS A 241 14.18 -20.83 -0.15
CA LYS A 241 15.18 -20.47 -1.19
C LYS A 241 14.92 -21.12 -2.56
N GLU A 242 14.35 -22.31 -2.58
CA GLU A 242 14.01 -23.04 -3.80
C GLU A 242 13.02 -22.28 -4.68
N LYS A 243 12.09 -21.53 -4.06
CA LYS A 243 11.12 -20.69 -4.76
C LYS A 243 11.75 -19.42 -5.36
N TRP A 244 12.88 -18.99 -4.82
CA TRP A 244 13.54 -17.77 -5.30
C TRP A 244 14.04 -17.89 -6.72
N ALA A 245 14.78 -18.98 -7.05
CA ALA A 245 15.32 -19.18 -8.38
C ALA A 245 14.24 -19.22 -9.46
N GLU A 246 13.16 -19.97 -9.21
CA GLU A 246 12.03 -20.09 -10.11
C GLU A 246 11.35 -18.73 -10.32
N ARG A 247 11.08 -18.02 -9.23
CA ARG A 247 10.39 -16.72 -9.27
C ARG A 247 11.22 -15.64 -9.95
N ILE A 248 12.53 -15.60 -9.67
CA ILE A 248 13.46 -14.68 -10.33
C ILE A 248 13.51 -14.96 -11.84
N ALA A 249 13.61 -16.24 -12.24
CA ALA A 249 13.63 -16.59 -13.66
C ALA A 249 12.34 -16.17 -14.38
N LEU A 250 11.18 -16.38 -13.72
CA LEU A 250 9.87 -16.02 -14.24
C LEU A 250 9.67 -14.51 -14.39
N LEU A 251 10.12 -13.73 -13.40
CA LEU A 251 9.82 -12.30 -13.31
C LEU A 251 10.92 -11.41 -13.90
N ARG A 252 12.11 -11.94 -14.16
CA ARG A 252 13.25 -11.19 -14.73
C ARG A 252 12.88 -10.35 -15.97
N PRO A 253 12.06 -10.82 -16.93
CA PRO A 253 11.63 -10.00 -18.06
C PRO A 253 10.83 -8.76 -17.65
N TYR A 254 10.18 -8.78 -16.49
CA TYR A 254 9.32 -7.72 -15.96
C TYR A 254 10.05 -6.76 -15.01
N GLN A 255 11.39 -6.85 -14.90
CA GLN A 255 12.19 -5.90 -14.14
C GLN A 255 11.98 -4.48 -14.64
N VAL A 256 11.70 -3.55 -13.73
CA VAL A 256 11.64 -2.12 -14.06
C VAL A 256 13.05 -1.58 -14.26
N ASN A 257 13.38 -1.23 -15.48
CA ASN A 257 14.69 -0.72 -15.91
C ASN A 257 14.51 0.42 -16.90
N SER A 258 15.60 1.08 -17.29
CA SER A 258 15.58 2.21 -18.21
C SER A 258 14.93 1.89 -19.56
N GLN A 259 15.07 0.65 -20.06
CA GLN A 259 14.41 0.22 -21.30
C GLN A 259 12.88 0.19 -21.15
N MET A 260 12.37 -0.31 -20.02
CA MET A 260 10.93 -0.30 -19.73
C MET A 260 10.40 1.14 -19.67
N LEU A 261 11.12 2.08 -19.05
CA LEU A 261 10.74 3.49 -19.05
C LEU A 261 10.67 4.06 -20.46
N VAL A 262 11.66 3.76 -21.33
CA VAL A 262 11.66 4.19 -22.73
C VAL A 262 10.46 3.62 -23.51
N LEU A 263 10.08 2.37 -23.27
CA LEU A 263 8.94 1.72 -23.93
C LEU A 263 7.61 2.41 -23.60
N THR A 264 7.50 3.18 -22.51
CA THR A 264 6.29 3.96 -22.24
C THR A 264 6.05 5.04 -23.28
N GLY A 265 7.09 5.56 -23.92
CA GLY A 265 7.04 6.75 -24.79
C GLY A 265 6.71 8.05 -24.02
N ASN A 266 6.66 8.01 -22.69
CA ASN A 266 6.40 9.17 -21.84
C ASN A 266 7.68 9.58 -21.10
N PRO A 267 8.33 10.68 -21.46
CA PRO A 267 9.57 11.13 -20.80
C PRO A 267 9.37 11.57 -19.35
N ASN A 268 8.13 11.78 -18.93
CA ASN A 268 7.76 12.21 -17.57
C ASN A 268 7.21 11.07 -16.71
N VAL A 269 7.26 9.81 -17.19
CA VAL A 269 6.77 8.66 -16.43
C VAL A 269 7.43 8.63 -15.04
N LYS A 270 6.66 8.32 -14.00
CA LYS A 270 7.15 8.21 -12.62
C LYS A 270 7.19 6.77 -12.16
N PHE A 271 8.20 6.47 -11.35
CA PHE A 271 8.40 5.17 -10.72
C PHE A 271 7.95 5.17 -9.27
N LEU A 272 7.19 4.15 -8.88
CA LEU A 272 6.63 3.92 -7.55
C LEU A 272 7.03 2.54 -7.02
N HIS A 273 7.22 2.44 -5.71
CA HIS A 273 7.49 1.19 -5.00
C HIS A 273 7.12 1.34 -3.52
N CYS A 274 6.43 0.36 -2.93
CA CYS A 274 6.01 0.43 -1.52
C CYS A 274 7.16 0.33 -0.51
N LEU A 275 8.34 -0.07 -0.96
CA LEU A 275 9.54 -0.33 -0.16
C LEU A 275 9.36 -1.45 0.90
N PRO A 276 10.44 -2.20 1.23
CA PRO A 276 11.82 -2.05 0.73
C PRO A 276 11.96 -2.54 -0.71
N ALA A 277 12.94 -2.02 -1.45
CA ALA A 277 13.27 -2.43 -2.80
C ALA A 277 14.64 -3.11 -2.85
N PHE A 278 14.79 -4.13 -3.70
CA PHE A 278 16.09 -4.75 -4.01
C PHE A 278 16.66 -4.15 -5.29
N HIS A 279 17.12 -2.89 -5.21
CA HIS A 279 17.69 -2.15 -6.34
C HIS A 279 19.22 -2.19 -6.38
N ASP A 280 19.89 -2.50 -5.23
CA ASP A 280 21.34 -2.52 -5.10
C ASP A 280 21.85 -3.73 -4.29
N ASP A 281 23.15 -3.78 -4.04
CA ASP A 281 23.83 -4.78 -3.21
C ASP A 281 24.29 -4.25 -1.84
N GLN A 282 23.76 -3.11 -1.38
CA GLN A 282 24.16 -2.49 -0.11
C GLN A 282 23.62 -3.25 1.12
N THR A 283 22.54 -4.01 0.96
CA THR A 283 21.97 -4.82 2.03
C THR A 283 22.59 -6.22 2.06
N THR A 284 22.56 -6.89 3.23
CA THR A 284 23.02 -8.29 3.36
C THR A 284 22.33 -9.21 2.36
N LEU A 285 21.01 -9.06 2.21
CA LEU A 285 20.22 -9.89 1.30
C LEU A 285 20.48 -9.49 -0.16
N GLY A 286 20.60 -8.21 -0.48
CA GLY A 286 20.98 -7.74 -1.82
C GLY A 286 22.31 -8.29 -2.29
N LYS A 287 23.33 -8.31 -1.41
CA LYS A 287 24.64 -8.94 -1.71
C LYS A 287 24.51 -10.44 -2.00
N GLN A 288 23.73 -11.15 -1.19
CA GLN A 288 23.49 -12.57 -1.39
C GLN A 288 22.81 -12.84 -2.74
N MET A 289 21.77 -12.07 -3.08
CA MET A 289 21.03 -12.19 -4.33
C MET A 289 21.92 -11.86 -5.55
N ALA A 290 22.71 -10.80 -5.46
CA ALA A 290 23.67 -10.43 -6.51
C ALA A 290 24.67 -11.55 -6.78
N GLN A 291 25.15 -12.25 -5.75
CA GLN A 291 26.11 -13.36 -5.87
C GLN A 291 25.46 -14.65 -6.36
N GLU A 292 24.32 -15.08 -5.76
CA GLU A 292 23.67 -16.35 -6.10
C GLU A 292 22.99 -16.34 -7.47
N TYR A 293 22.37 -15.23 -7.86
CA TYR A 293 21.51 -15.14 -9.06
C TYR A 293 22.04 -14.21 -10.14
N GLY A 294 23.22 -13.60 -9.94
CA GLY A 294 23.81 -12.68 -10.91
C GLY A 294 23.03 -11.38 -11.12
N LEU A 295 22.30 -10.94 -10.10
CA LEU A 295 21.42 -9.76 -10.11
C LEU A 295 22.20 -8.49 -9.68
N LYS A 296 23.33 -8.23 -10.31
CA LYS A 296 24.08 -7.00 -10.09
C LYS A 296 23.26 -5.81 -10.64
N GLY A 297 22.97 -4.84 -9.76
CA GLY A 297 22.23 -3.63 -10.15
C GLY A 297 20.73 -3.72 -9.97
N GLY A 298 20.26 -4.66 -9.14
CA GLY A 298 18.85 -4.74 -8.70
C GLY A 298 18.10 -5.98 -9.13
N MET A 299 16.99 -6.28 -8.43
CA MET A 299 16.14 -7.43 -8.70
C MET A 299 14.86 -6.99 -9.43
N GLU A 300 13.84 -6.47 -8.74
CA GLU A 300 12.59 -6.01 -9.32
C GLU A 300 12.70 -4.64 -10.01
N VAL A 301 13.67 -3.85 -9.61
CA VAL A 301 14.01 -2.55 -10.20
C VAL A 301 15.52 -2.37 -10.25
N THR A 302 16.02 -1.71 -11.28
CA THR A 302 17.45 -1.36 -11.35
C THR A 302 17.76 -0.13 -10.51
N ASP A 303 19.00 -0.08 -9.97
CA ASP A 303 19.49 1.08 -9.21
C ASP A 303 19.43 2.37 -10.04
N GLU A 304 19.74 2.28 -11.34
CA GLU A 304 19.64 3.40 -12.27
C GLU A 304 18.22 4.03 -12.29
N VAL A 305 17.16 3.24 -12.27
CA VAL A 305 15.78 3.76 -12.22
C VAL A 305 15.44 4.23 -10.82
N PHE A 306 15.81 3.46 -9.80
CA PHE A 306 15.49 3.78 -8.41
C PHE A 306 16.08 5.11 -7.95
N GLU A 307 17.31 5.44 -8.36
CA GLU A 307 18.00 6.69 -8.03
C GLU A 307 17.76 7.83 -9.05
N SER A 308 16.94 7.59 -10.08
CA SER A 308 16.67 8.59 -11.12
C SER A 308 15.63 9.63 -10.71
N ALA A 309 15.51 10.71 -11.52
CA ALA A 309 14.44 11.71 -11.39
C ALA A 309 13.02 11.17 -11.70
N HIS A 310 12.91 9.95 -12.22
CA HIS A 310 11.65 9.26 -12.39
C HIS A 310 11.11 8.70 -11.07
N SER A 311 12.00 8.37 -10.14
CA SER A 311 11.65 7.76 -8.85
C SER A 311 11.02 8.78 -7.91
N ILE A 312 9.85 8.44 -7.39
CA ILE A 312 9.11 9.24 -6.40
C ILE A 312 8.77 8.42 -5.15
N VAL A 313 9.54 7.35 -4.92
CA VAL A 313 9.30 6.37 -3.85
C VAL A 313 9.40 6.96 -2.45
N PHE A 314 10.21 8.01 -2.25
CA PHE A 314 10.33 8.66 -0.94
C PHE A 314 9.19 9.64 -0.66
N ASP A 315 8.68 10.35 -1.67
CA ASP A 315 7.44 11.13 -1.54
C ASP A 315 6.25 10.22 -1.23
N GLN A 316 6.19 9.07 -1.90
CA GLN A 316 5.22 8.01 -1.65
C GLN A 316 5.32 7.47 -0.21
N ALA A 317 6.53 7.23 0.29
CA ALA A 317 6.75 6.76 1.66
C ALA A 317 6.35 7.83 2.69
N GLU A 318 6.66 9.11 2.46
CA GLU A 318 6.21 10.23 3.31
C GLU A 318 4.68 10.29 3.36
N ASN A 319 4.02 10.14 2.23
CA ASN A 319 2.56 10.23 2.13
C ASN A 319 1.83 9.14 2.94
N ARG A 320 2.48 8.01 3.24
CA ARG A 320 1.95 7.00 4.17
C ARG A 320 1.57 7.60 5.53
N MET A 321 2.43 8.46 6.08
CA MET A 321 2.16 9.12 7.37
C MET A 321 0.96 10.06 7.26
N HIS A 322 0.87 10.85 6.19
CA HIS A 322 -0.20 11.84 6.02
C HIS A 322 -1.57 11.20 5.77
N THR A 323 -1.62 10.14 4.97
CA THR A 323 -2.88 9.44 4.68
C THR A 323 -3.35 8.59 5.88
N ILE A 324 -2.45 7.94 6.60
CA ILE A 324 -2.75 7.25 7.86
C ILE A 324 -3.28 8.24 8.90
N LYS A 325 -2.68 9.44 9.01
CA LYS A 325 -3.16 10.52 9.86
C LYS A 325 -4.60 10.89 9.52
N ALA A 326 -4.90 11.07 8.24
CA ALA A 326 -6.24 11.39 7.77
C ALA A 326 -7.26 10.29 8.10
N VAL A 327 -6.90 9.02 7.92
CA VAL A 327 -7.75 7.89 8.30
C VAL A 327 -8.05 7.91 9.80
N MET A 328 -7.03 8.07 10.66
CA MET A 328 -7.24 8.15 12.11
C MET A 328 -8.11 9.35 12.50
N VAL A 329 -7.83 10.54 11.96
CA VAL A 329 -8.62 11.73 12.24
C VAL A 329 -10.07 11.56 11.78
N ALA A 330 -10.30 11.09 10.54
CA ALA A 330 -11.65 10.92 10.00
C ALA A 330 -12.51 9.91 10.77
N THR A 331 -11.87 8.88 11.37
CA THR A 331 -12.57 7.79 12.04
C THR A 331 -12.68 7.99 13.57
N LEU A 332 -11.84 8.80 14.19
CA LEU A 332 -11.83 9.03 15.65
C LEU A 332 -12.30 10.42 16.08
N SER A 333 -12.27 11.44 15.20
CA SER A 333 -12.77 12.77 15.54
C SER A 333 -14.20 12.97 15.05
N GLU A 334 -15.03 13.61 15.87
CA GLU A 334 -16.42 13.99 15.55
C GLU A 334 -16.51 15.13 14.54
#